data_1d1444747e87ab64bfb19f1dd777a55a
#
_entry.id   1d1444747e87ab64bfb19f1dd777a55a
#
_cell.length_a   1.000
_cell.length_b   1.000
_cell.length_c   1.000
_cell.angle_alpha   90.00
_cell.angle_beta   90.00
_cell.angle_gamma   90.00
#
_symmetry.space_group_name_H-M   'P 1'
#
loop_
_entity.id
_entity.type
_entity.pdbx_description
1 polymer ?
#
loop_
_entity_poly.entity_id
_entity_poly.type
_entity_poly.pdbx_seq_one_letter_code
_entity_poly.pdbx_strand_id
1 'polypeptide(L)'
;MALHTIGGPFFEDFYNGQIFGAPAVTVTEGFCSIYQSIIGDRMRLSLDHELTKKVTGRDRGIVHPMLVINIVNGQTTYASQNVKGNLFYRGLIMQLPVFVNDTLTTTTKVVGLNQNKNKPGRDATGMVALEIETLNQNNECVMRYWRCPMIPCRDPSAETGHIDDFSEIPKSLSEEAILASVPSTWNIEPLMNSSFEPSLPSFQQQDRVVVTGQDTVTGATELVRLTGNIAFAHTDASRSYLNKRLVYGGHTISLAYAQVMRAIPETVTLVGWQGCDHLGPVLEEDIIRSEFEVLNIKPAPSGGTLNELKVDTFAKRLNQDDEYEETQVLDWRLVIWVG
;
A
#
# COMPACT_ATOMS: atom_id res chain seq x y z
N MET A 1 16.66 40.62 1.72
CA MET A 1 15.51 39.71 1.67
C MET A 1 16.09 38.29 1.77
N ALA A 2 15.67 37.47 2.71
CA ALA A 2 16.17 36.08 2.86
C ALA A 2 15.39 35.17 1.90
N LEU A 3 16.09 34.33 1.15
CA LEU A 3 15.49 33.25 0.32
C LEU A 3 15.50 31.96 1.15
N HIS A 4 14.33 31.37 1.34
CA HIS A 4 14.18 30.08 1.98
C HIS A 4 13.76 29.04 0.95
N THR A 5 14.47 27.90 0.92
CA THR A 5 14.11 26.74 0.09
C THR A 5 13.50 25.67 1.00
N ILE A 6 12.31 25.20 0.64
CA ILE A 6 11.61 24.13 1.37
C ILE A 6 11.59 22.88 0.49
N GLY A 7 12.00 21.76 1.05
CA GLY A 7 12.02 20.46 0.39
C GLY A 7 12.17 19.34 1.40
N GLY A 8 12.09 18.10 0.94
CA GLY A 8 12.29 16.92 1.78
C GLY A 8 13.75 16.72 2.17
N PRO A 9 14.00 15.88 3.20
CA PRO A 9 15.33 15.58 3.65
C PRO A 9 16.15 14.83 2.60
N PHE A 10 17.46 15.05 2.61
CA PHE A 10 18.46 14.21 1.98
C PHE A 10 18.98 13.19 2.97
N PHE A 11 19.73 12.19 2.52
CA PHE A 11 20.16 11.09 3.40
C PHE A 11 20.99 11.57 4.60
N GLU A 12 21.81 12.59 4.43
CA GLU A 12 22.62 13.21 5.49
C GLU A 12 21.80 13.93 6.59
N ASP A 13 20.53 14.20 6.33
CA ASP A 13 19.65 14.91 7.26
C ASP A 13 18.97 13.96 8.26
N PHE A 14 19.15 12.64 8.11
CA PHE A 14 18.51 11.64 8.97
C PHE A 14 19.40 11.23 10.14
N TYR A 15 18.74 10.90 11.25
CA TYR A 15 19.35 10.24 12.41
C TYR A 15 18.39 9.23 13.04
N ASN A 16 18.95 8.19 13.68
CA ASN A 16 18.14 7.16 14.34
C ASN A 16 17.27 7.76 15.45
N GLY A 17 16.00 7.36 15.50
CA GLY A 17 15.01 7.88 16.44
C GLY A 17 14.32 9.17 15.99
N GLN A 18 14.72 9.77 14.86
CA GLN A 18 14.04 10.94 14.31
C GLN A 18 12.57 10.64 14.00
N ILE A 19 11.70 11.59 14.36
CA ILE A 19 10.26 11.46 14.18
C ILE A 19 9.77 12.53 13.20
N PHE A 20 8.98 12.08 12.22
CA PHE A 20 8.24 12.94 11.31
C PHE A 20 6.75 12.78 11.59
N GLY A 21 6.06 13.87 11.82
CA GLY A 21 4.60 13.95 11.87
C GLY A 21 4.05 14.47 10.55
N ALA A 22 2.78 14.22 10.33
CA ALA A 22 2.03 14.77 9.22
C ALA A 22 0.72 15.39 9.74
N PRO A 23 0.09 16.31 8.98
CA PRO A 23 -1.26 16.75 9.31
C PRO A 23 -2.23 15.57 9.40
N ALA A 24 -3.11 15.59 10.40
CA ALA A 24 -4.18 14.60 10.52
C ALA A 24 -5.15 14.72 9.34
N VAL A 25 -5.72 13.59 8.93
CA VAL A 25 -6.67 13.52 7.81
C VAL A 25 -7.96 12.85 8.28
N THR A 26 -9.09 13.56 8.20
CA THR A 26 -10.41 12.98 8.38
C THR A 26 -10.87 12.37 7.05
N VAL A 27 -11.11 11.05 7.05
CA VAL A 27 -11.51 10.33 5.84
C VAL A 27 -13.02 10.50 5.64
N THR A 28 -13.40 11.36 4.70
CA THR A 28 -14.81 11.66 4.38
C THR A 28 -15.34 10.75 3.27
N GLU A 29 -16.66 10.76 3.04
CA GLU A 29 -17.30 10.12 1.87
C GLU A 29 -16.68 10.60 0.54
N GLY A 30 -16.23 11.86 0.47
CA GLY A 30 -15.56 12.40 -0.72
C GLY A 30 -14.27 11.65 -1.05
N PHE A 31 -13.46 11.30 -0.04
CA PHE A 31 -12.26 10.46 -0.24
C PHE A 31 -12.63 9.10 -0.82
N CYS A 32 -13.66 8.44 -0.27
CA CYS A 32 -14.11 7.13 -0.72
C CYS A 32 -14.60 7.19 -2.17
N SER A 33 -15.41 8.20 -2.51
CA SER A 33 -15.97 8.36 -3.86
C SER A 33 -14.90 8.64 -4.92
N ILE A 34 -13.93 9.52 -4.61
CA ILE A 34 -12.82 9.81 -5.52
C ILE A 34 -11.92 8.58 -5.69
N TYR A 35 -11.56 7.91 -4.59
CA TYR A 35 -10.78 6.67 -4.65
C TYR A 35 -11.46 5.62 -5.51
N GLN A 36 -12.78 5.42 -5.31
CA GLN A 36 -13.58 4.49 -6.08
C GLN A 36 -13.59 4.82 -7.58
N SER A 37 -13.66 6.12 -7.94
CA SER A 37 -13.66 6.55 -9.34
C SER A 37 -12.29 6.33 -10.04
N ILE A 38 -11.20 6.33 -9.26
CA ILE A 38 -9.85 6.09 -9.81
C ILE A 38 -9.56 4.59 -9.94
N ILE A 39 -9.91 3.79 -8.93
CA ILE A 39 -9.49 2.38 -8.81
C ILE A 39 -10.58 1.41 -9.30
N GLY A 40 -11.86 1.72 -9.09
CA GLY A 40 -12.96 0.84 -9.49
C GLY A 40 -13.03 -0.48 -8.74
N ASP A 41 -12.54 -0.52 -7.49
CA ASP A 41 -12.54 -1.73 -6.66
C ASP A 41 -13.96 -2.20 -6.34
N ARG A 42 -14.11 -3.51 -6.14
CA ARG A 42 -15.41 -4.17 -5.91
C ARG A 42 -15.55 -4.80 -4.53
N MET A 43 -14.71 -4.44 -3.57
CA MET A 43 -14.84 -4.89 -2.19
C MET A 43 -16.22 -4.47 -1.64
N ARG A 44 -17.07 -5.44 -1.37
CA ARG A 44 -18.51 -5.25 -1.12
C ARG A 44 -18.79 -4.40 0.11
N LEU A 45 -18.04 -4.60 1.20
CA LEU A 45 -18.26 -3.82 2.42
C LEU A 45 -17.93 -2.33 2.25
N SER A 46 -17.04 -1.95 1.34
CA SER A 46 -16.75 -0.54 1.07
C SER A 46 -17.75 0.12 0.10
N LEU A 47 -18.57 -0.67 -0.61
CA LEU A 47 -19.53 -0.20 -1.59
C LEU A 47 -20.97 -0.20 -1.06
N ASP A 48 -21.33 -1.19 -0.24
CA ASP A 48 -22.69 -1.41 0.26
C ASP A 48 -22.78 -1.09 1.76
N HIS A 49 -23.22 0.13 2.06
CA HIS A 49 -23.36 0.61 3.45
C HIS A 49 -24.39 -0.17 4.24
N GLU A 50 -25.45 -0.67 3.61
CA GLU A 50 -26.45 -1.50 4.29
C GLU A 50 -25.87 -2.86 4.67
N LEU A 51 -25.06 -3.44 3.82
CA LEU A 51 -24.31 -4.66 4.12
C LEU A 51 -23.28 -4.40 5.24
N THR A 52 -22.55 -3.30 5.15
CA THR A 52 -21.56 -2.90 6.18
C THR A 52 -22.23 -2.78 7.54
N LYS A 53 -23.38 -2.13 7.61
CA LYS A 53 -24.16 -2.00 8.85
C LYS A 53 -24.56 -3.35 9.44
N LYS A 54 -25.02 -4.27 8.60
CA LYS A 54 -25.40 -5.63 9.02
C LYS A 54 -24.21 -6.44 9.53
N VAL A 55 -23.05 -6.30 8.88
CA VAL A 55 -21.81 -7.04 9.25
C VAL A 55 -21.15 -6.44 10.48
N THR A 56 -20.98 -5.12 10.52
CA THR A 56 -20.16 -4.44 11.54
C THR A 56 -20.96 -3.90 12.73
N GLY A 57 -22.28 -3.80 12.61
CA GLY A 57 -23.16 -3.13 13.59
C GLY A 57 -23.00 -1.59 13.63
N ARG A 58 -22.18 -1.01 12.74
CA ARG A 58 -21.93 0.44 12.69
C ARG A 58 -22.81 1.11 11.64
N ASP A 59 -23.34 2.28 11.99
CA ASP A 59 -24.14 3.12 11.10
C ASP A 59 -23.28 4.13 10.32
N ARG A 60 -22.11 3.66 9.87
CA ARG A 60 -21.13 4.42 9.06
C ARG A 60 -20.50 3.48 8.05
N GLY A 61 -20.25 3.98 6.83
CA GLY A 61 -19.53 3.24 5.80
C GLY A 61 -18.12 2.88 6.25
N ILE A 62 -17.66 1.69 5.90
CA ILE A 62 -16.25 1.33 6.08
C ILE A 62 -15.41 1.97 4.98
N VAL A 63 -14.26 2.53 5.36
CA VAL A 63 -13.28 3.03 4.39
C VAL A 63 -12.54 1.84 3.78
N HIS A 64 -12.41 1.84 2.46
CA HIS A 64 -11.65 0.80 1.77
C HIS A 64 -10.22 0.69 2.33
N PRO A 65 -9.74 -0.50 2.74
CA PRO A 65 -8.45 -0.63 3.43
C PRO A 65 -7.27 -0.13 2.59
N MET A 66 -7.33 -0.30 1.26
CA MET A 66 -6.30 0.24 0.38
C MET A 66 -6.30 1.77 0.33
N LEU A 67 -7.46 2.45 0.47
CA LEU A 67 -7.52 3.91 0.62
C LEU A 67 -6.85 4.33 1.93
N VAL A 68 -7.11 3.63 3.03
CA VAL A 68 -6.44 3.89 4.31
C VAL A 68 -4.92 3.80 4.17
N ILE A 69 -4.42 2.72 3.57
CA ILE A 69 -2.99 2.51 3.33
C ILE A 69 -2.41 3.64 2.46
N ASN A 70 -3.12 4.07 1.42
CA ASN A 70 -2.66 5.13 0.54
C ASN A 70 -2.60 6.50 1.25
N ILE A 71 -3.57 6.84 2.10
CA ILE A 71 -3.55 8.06 2.93
C ILE A 71 -2.36 8.02 3.89
N VAL A 72 -2.19 6.90 4.60
CA VAL A 72 -1.06 6.72 5.53
C VAL A 72 0.28 6.84 4.82
N ASN A 73 0.45 6.19 3.67
CA ASN A 73 1.66 6.33 2.85
C ASN A 73 1.88 7.79 2.41
N GLY A 74 0.83 8.52 2.05
CA GLY A 74 0.89 9.95 1.74
C GLY A 74 1.44 10.75 2.92
N GLN A 75 0.93 10.51 4.13
CA GLN A 75 1.39 11.16 5.36
C GLN A 75 2.88 10.86 5.67
N THR A 76 3.41 9.70 5.27
CA THR A 76 4.84 9.38 5.47
C THR A 76 5.77 10.09 4.52
N THR A 77 5.28 10.76 3.46
CA THR A 77 6.13 11.38 2.45
C THR A 77 6.87 12.63 2.92
N TYR A 78 6.53 13.18 4.08
CA TYR A 78 7.35 14.20 4.73
C TYR A 78 8.78 13.72 5.02
N ALA A 79 8.95 12.43 5.35
CA ALA A 79 10.26 11.80 5.51
C ALA A 79 10.88 11.33 4.18
N SER A 80 10.11 11.26 3.08
CA SER A 80 10.57 10.62 1.84
C SER A 80 10.25 11.40 0.57
N GLN A 81 10.18 12.73 0.64
CA GLN A 81 9.85 13.55 -0.52
C GLN A 81 10.87 13.38 -1.66
N ASN A 82 12.15 13.19 -1.34
CA ASN A 82 13.24 12.95 -2.29
C ASN A 82 13.42 11.48 -2.69
N VAL A 83 12.48 10.59 -2.34
CA VAL A 83 12.61 9.15 -2.58
C VAL A 83 12.87 8.83 -4.06
N LYS A 84 13.85 7.96 -4.31
CA LYS A 84 14.12 7.38 -5.64
C LYS A 84 13.39 6.06 -5.86
N GLY A 85 13.10 5.32 -4.82
CA GLY A 85 12.35 4.07 -4.83
C GLY A 85 12.17 3.56 -3.40
N ASN A 86 11.22 2.67 -3.19
CA ASN A 86 11.01 1.99 -1.91
C ASN A 86 11.52 0.55 -2.04
N LEU A 87 12.43 0.15 -1.17
CA LEU A 87 13.12 -1.15 -1.25
C LEU A 87 12.27 -2.28 -0.69
N PHE A 88 11.49 -2.01 0.35
CA PHE A 88 10.54 -2.97 0.89
C PHE A 88 9.40 -2.30 1.67
N TYR A 89 8.28 -3.02 1.73
CA TYR A 89 7.26 -2.91 2.78
C TYR A 89 7.22 -4.23 3.52
N ARG A 90 7.18 -4.19 4.86
CA ARG A 90 7.16 -5.38 5.71
C ARG A 90 6.18 -5.25 6.85
N GLY A 91 5.55 -6.37 7.21
CA GLY A 91 4.76 -6.49 8.41
C GLY A 91 3.59 -5.49 8.50
N LEU A 92 2.95 -5.14 7.38
CA LEU A 92 1.78 -4.27 7.43
C LEU A 92 0.60 -5.03 8.01
N ILE A 93 0.06 -4.50 9.09
CA ILE A 93 -1.11 -5.07 9.77
C ILE A 93 -2.19 -3.99 9.96
N MET A 94 -3.41 -4.31 9.56
CA MET A 94 -4.61 -3.51 9.80
C MET A 94 -5.18 -3.92 11.16
N GLN A 95 -4.86 -3.17 12.22
CA GLN A 95 -5.27 -3.52 13.59
C GLN A 95 -6.72 -3.19 13.88
N LEU A 96 -7.22 -2.11 13.28
CA LEU A 96 -8.62 -1.69 13.41
C LEU A 96 -9.18 -1.24 12.06
N PRO A 97 -10.44 -1.53 11.78
CA PRO A 97 -11.12 -0.97 10.62
C PRO A 97 -11.30 0.54 10.76
N VAL A 98 -11.20 1.25 9.64
CA VAL A 98 -11.48 2.68 9.56
C VAL A 98 -12.87 2.90 9.00
N PHE A 99 -13.64 3.75 9.65
CA PHE A 99 -14.97 4.16 9.18
C PHE A 99 -14.96 5.59 8.67
N VAL A 100 -15.88 5.91 7.80
CA VAL A 100 -16.07 7.28 7.31
C VAL A 100 -16.21 8.25 8.50
N ASN A 101 -15.51 9.39 8.39
CA ASN A 101 -15.33 10.42 9.43
C ASN A 101 -14.36 10.04 10.56
N ASP A 102 -13.63 8.92 10.48
CA ASP A 102 -12.48 8.73 11.34
C ASP A 102 -11.32 9.65 10.90
N THR A 103 -10.55 10.10 11.86
CA THR A 103 -9.39 10.99 11.64
C THR A 103 -8.10 10.23 11.91
N LEU A 104 -7.25 10.16 10.91
CA LEU A 104 -5.98 9.42 10.94
C LEU A 104 -4.80 10.36 11.19
N THR A 105 -3.99 10.00 12.16
CA THR A 105 -2.72 10.67 12.48
C THR A 105 -1.58 9.67 12.37
N THR A 106 -0.62 9.94 11.50
CA THR A 106 0.51 9.04 11.26
C THR A 106 1.80 9.61 11.79
N THR A 107 2.53 8.79 12.52
CA THR A 107 3.90 9.02 12.95
C THR A 107 4.85 8.14 12.16
N THR A 108 5.93 8.74 11.67
CA THR A 108 7.00 8.05 10.95
C THR A 108 8.29 8.20 11.74
N LYS A 109 8.88 7.08 12.19
CA LYS A 109 10.10 7.06 12.99
C LYS A 109 11.23 6.40 12.21
N VAL A 110 12.41 7.03 12.20
CA VAL A 110 13.63 6.43 11.65
C VAL A 110 14.14 5.37 12.62
N VAL A 111 14.28 4.13 12.14
CA VAL A 111 14.72 2.98 12.95
C VAL A 111 16.02 2.35 12.45
N GLY A 112 16.56 2.85 11.35
CA GLY A 112 17.86 2.42 10.86
C GLY A 112 18.29 3.17 9.61
N LEU A 113 19.60 3.36 9.44
CA LEU A 113 20.24 4.07 8.34
C LEU A 113 21.39 3.25 7.79
N ASN A 114 21.38 3.01 6.47
CA ASN A 114 22.46 2.28 5.82
C ASN A 114 22.79 2.94 4.49
N GLN A 115 24.01 3.46 4.35
CA GLN A 115 24.45 4.06 3.11
C GLN A 115 24.72 2.96 2.06
N ASN A 116 24.21 3.16 0.85
CA ASN A 116 24.49 2.29 -0.26
C ASN A 116 25.96 2.39 -0.67
N LYS A 117 26.56 1.27 -1.10
CA LYS A 117 27.91 1.27 -1.63
C LYS A 117 28.01 2.23 -2.82
N ASN A 118 28.99 3.13 -2.78
CA ASN A 118 29.26 4.03 -3.89
C ASN A 118 29.62 3.24 -5.15
N LYS A 119 29.02 3.62 -6.28
CA LYS A 119 29.27 3.02 -7.60
C LYS A 119 29.75 4.11 -8.55
N PRO A 120 30.79 3.86 -9.37
CA PRO A 120 31.24 4.83 -10.36
C PRO A 120 30.07 5.33 -11.25
N GLY A 121 29.99 6.65 -11.42
CA GLY A 121 28.97 7.28 -12.25
C GLY A 121 27.56 7.32 -11.67
N ARG A 122 27.38 7.02 -10.37
CA ARG A 122 26.09 7.15 -9.65
C ARG A 122 26.27 8.00 -8.42
N ASP A 123 25.31 8.89 -8.21
CA ASP A 123 25.23 9.70 -6.99
C ASP A 123 25.04 8.83 -5.76
N ALA A 124 25.62 9.25 -4.63
CA ALA A 124 25.47 8.58 -3.35
C ALA A 124 24.01 8.59 -2.89
N THR A 125 23.60 7.46 -2.33
CA THR A 125 22.25 7.26 -1.77
C THR A 125 22.34 6.45 -0.49
N GLY A 126 21.27 6.50 0.32
CA GLY A 126 21.16 5.63 1.49
C GLY A 126 19.75 5.06 1.65
N MET A 127 19.69 4.00 2.42
CA MET A 127 18.47 3.31 2.83
C MET A 127 18.04 3.85 4.18
N VAL A 128 16.80 4.33 4.29
CA VAL A 128 16.22 4.84 5.54
C VAL A 128 15.10 3.89 5.96
N ALA A 129 15.36 3.06 6.96
CA ALA A 129 14.34 2.18 7.52
C ALA A 129 13.40 2.99 8.41
N LEU A 130 12.12 2.96 8.08
CA LEU A 130 11.06 3.72 8.74
C LEU A 130 10.06 2.77 9.39
N GLU A 131 9.74 3.00 10.65
CA GLU A 131 8.57 2.44 11.35
C GLU A 131 7.42 3.42 11.25
N ILE A 132 6.26 2.94 10.84
CA ILE A 132 5.06 3.74 10.66
C ILE A 132 3.98 3.25 11.62
N GLU A 133 3.39 4.17 12.35
CA GLU A 133 2.22 3.93 13.20
C GLU A 133 1.14 4.96 12.90
N THR A 134 -0.09 4.48 12.75
CA THR A 134 -1.26 5.34 12.51
C THR A 134 -2.28 5.14 13.61
N LEU A 135 -2.71 6.23 14.20
CA LEU A 135 -3.75 6.27 15.22
C LEU A 135 -5.02 6.92 14.67
N ASN A 136 -6.18 6.51 15.21
CA ASN A 136 -7.43 7.21 15.00
C ASN A 136 -7.61 8.35 16.01
N GLN A 137 -8.75 9.05 15.97
CA GLN A 137 -9.10 10.15 16.87
C GLN A 137 -9.23 9.76 18.35
N ASN A 138 -9.32 8.47 18.66
CA ASN A 138 -9.39 7.93 20.02
C ASN A 138 -7.99 7.48 20.53
N ASN A 139 -6.91 7.73 19.78
CA ASN A 139 -5.56 7.22 20.03
C ASN A 139 -5.47 5.69 19.96
N GLU A 140 -6.32 5.04 19.22
CA GLU A 140 -6.27 3.60 18.98
C GLU A 140 -5.44 3.32 17.72
N CYS A 141 -4.55 2.33 17.78
CA CYS A 141 -3.70 1.97 16.63
C CYS A 141 -4.53 1.32 15.53
N VAL A 142 -4.54 1.94 14.36
CA VAL A 142 -5.25 1.46 13.16
C VAL A 142 -4.36 0.59 12.31
N MET A 143 -3.10 1.00 12.15
CA MET A 143 -2.17 0.32 11.28
C MET A 143 -0.73 0.53 11.73
N ARG A 144 0.08 -0.51 11.57
CA ARG A 144 1.55 -0.45 11.76
C ARG A 144 2.24 -1.21 10.65
N TYR A 145 3.41 -0.72 10.21
CA TYR A 145 4.28 -1.39 9.24
C TYR A 145 5.66 -0.76 9.18
N TRP A 146 6.57 -1.41 8.44
CA TRP A 146 7.90 -0.88 8.12
C TRP A 146 8.06 -0.71 6.61
N ARG A 147 8.75 0.34 6.22
CA ARG A 147 9.17 0.56 4.84
C ARG A 147 10.59 1.12 4.79
N CYS A 148 11.24 0.98 3.63
CA CYS A 148 12.62 1.42 3.45
C CYS A 148 12.78 2.19 2.14
N PRO A 149 12.56 3.52 2.13
CA PRO A 149 12.87 4.36 1.00
C PRO A 149 14.38 4.50 0.79
N MET A 150 14.79 4.53 -0.49
CA MET A 150 16.12 4.94 -0.91
C MET A 150 16.12 6.45 -1.15
N ILE A 151 16.93 7.17 -0.38
CA ILE A 151 17.02 8.64 -0.41
C ILE A 151 18.37 9.04 -0.97
N PRO A 152 18.45 10.03 -1.89
CA PRO A 152 19.72 10.56 -2.39
C PRO A 152 20.46 11.33 -1.30
N CYS A 153 21.79 11.34 -1.37
CA CYS A 153 22.59 12.29 -0.66
C CYS A 153 22.52 13.67 -1.34
N ARG A 154 22.71 14.73 -0.58
CA ARG A 154 22.84 16.11 -1.10
C ARG A 154 24.17 16.26 -1.80
N ASP A 155 25.24 15.74 -1.19
CA ASP A 155 26.54 15.60 -1.82
C ASP A 155 26.60 14.25 -2.55
N PRO A 156 26.77 14.24 -3.90
CA PRO A 156 26.89 13.01 -4.68
C PRO A 156 28.04 12.09 -4.25
N SER A 157 29.04 12.62 -3.54
CA SER A 157 30.22 11.91 -3.04
C SER A 157 30.17 11.63 -1.52
N ALA A 158 29.04 11.88 -0.86
CA ALA A 158 28.93 11.76 0.59
C ALA A 158 29.33 10.37 1.12
N GLU A 159 30.02 10.39 2.27
CA GLU A 159 30.33 9.21 3.08
C GLU A 159 29.82 9.48 4.49
N THR A 160 28.61 9.02 4.81
CA THR A 160 27.92 9.32 6.08
C THR A 160 28.33 8.39 7.21
N GLY A 161 28.91 7.23 6.89
CA GLY A 161 29.28 6.21 7.87
C GLY A 161 28.11 5.39 8.43
N HIS A 162 26.88 5.59 7.95
CA HIS A 162 25.73 4.81 8.37
C HIS A 162 25.78 3.39 7.79
N ILE A 163 25.79 2.37 8.67
CA ILE A 163 25.92 0.94 8.33
C ILE A 163 24.97 0.07 9.15
N ASP A 164 23.82 0.61 9.58
CA ASP A 164 22.88 -0.14 10.42
C ASP A 164 22.39 -1.40 9.73
N ASP A 165 22.21 -2.44 10.53
CA ASP A 165 21.55 -3.69 10.11
C ASP A 165 20.03 -3.58 10.31
N PHE A 166 19.26 -4.05 9.34
CA PHE A 166 17.80 -4.06 9.38
C PHE A 166 17.23 -5.43 9.76
N SER A 167 18.04 -6.32 10.34
CA SER A 167 17.63 -7.68 10.71
C SER A 167 16.53 -7.71 11.76
N GLU A 168 16.48 -6.70 12.64
CA GLU A 168 15.45 -6.54 13.67
C GLU A 168 14.05 -6.18 13.10
N ILE A 169 14.00 -5.72 11.85
CA ILE A 169 12.72 -5.40 11.20
C ILE A 169 12.02 -6.72 10.85
N PRO A 170 10.78 -6.93 11.33
CA PRO A 170 10.04 -8.17 11.05
C PRO A 170 9.93 -8.44 9.55
N LYS A 171 10.29 -9.64 9.12
CA LYS A 171 10.17 -10.05 7.70
C LYS A 171 8.77 -10.51 7.33
N SER A 172 7.96 -10.87 8.34
CA SER A 172 6.60 -11.38 8.17
C SER A 172 5.76 -11.03 9.39
N LEU A 173 4.45 -11.08 9.25
CA LEU A 173 3.50 -11.00 10.34
C LEU A 173 3.52 -12.31 11.15
N SER A 174 3.40 -12.21 12.46
CA SER A 174 3.14 -13.39 13.29
C SER A 174 1.68 -13.85 13.13
N GLU A 175 1.45 -15.13 13.33
CA GLU A 175 0.10 -15.69 13.30
C GLU A 175 -0.80 -15.02 14.36
N GLU A 176 -0.27 -14.76 15.54
CA GLU A 176 -0.97 -14.07 16.62
C GLU A 176 -1.44 -12.67 16.18
N ALA A 177 -0.58 -11.88 15.53
CA ALA A 177 -0.94 -10.56 15.04
C ALA A 177 -2.05 -10.63 13.96
N ILE A 178 -1.97 -11.60 13.05
CA ILE A 178 -3.00 -11.84 12.03
C ILE A 178 -4.35 -12.19 12.69
N LEU A 179 -4.37 -13.11 13.62
CA LEU A 179 -5.60 -13.52 14.30
C LEU A 179 -6.20 -12.39 15.15
N ALA A 180 -5.37 -11.61 15.84
CA ALA A 180 -5.80 -10.49 16.67
C ALA A 180 -6.41 -9.32 15.86
N SER A 181 -6.06 -9.20 14.58
CA SER A 181 -6.58 -8.14 13.70
C SER A 181 -7.93 -8.47 13.06
N VAL A 182 -8.43 -9.70 13.22
CA VAL A 182 -9.78 -10.07 12.76
C VAL A 182 -10.81 -9.54 13.77
N PRO A 183 -11.74 -8.65 13.36
CA PRO A 183 -12.73 -8.11 14.27
C PRO A 183 -13.64 -9.19 14.86
N SER A 184 -13.59 -9.39 16.18
CA SER A 184 -14.36 -10.43 16.87
C SER A 184 -15.86 -10.13 16.97
N THR A 185 -16.27 -8.88 16.71
CA THR A 185 -17.65 -8.42 16.84
C THR A 185 -18.41 -8.42 15.53
N TRP A 186 -17.76 -8.72 14.41
CA TRP A 186 -18.42 -8.70 13.10
C TRP A 186 -19.20 -9.99 12.86
N ASN A 187 -20.43 -9.83 12.36
CA ASN A 187 -21.23 -10.94 11.85
C ASN A 187 -21.13 -11.01 10.33
N ILE A 188 -20.42 -11.98 9.79
CA ILE A 188 -20.21 -12.11 8.34
C ILE A 188 -21.32 -12.88 7.62
N GLU A 189 -22.31 -13.48 8.33
CA GLU A 189 -23.40 -14.22 7.69
C GLU A 189 -24.16 -13.42 6.62
N PRO A 190 -24.46 -12.10 6.80
CA PRO A 190 -25.10 -11.32 5.75
C PRO A 190 -24.28 -11.21 4.47
N LEU A 191 -22.93 -11.22 4.57
CA LEU A 191 -22.05 -11.24 3.42
C LEU A 191 -22.09 -12.60 2.71
N MET A 192 -22.01 -13.69 3.47
CA MET A 192 -22.00 -15.06 2.97
C MET A 192 -23.34 -15.46 2.34
N ASN A 193 -24.46 -15.03 2.93
CA ASN A 193 -25.81 -15.38 2.47
C ASN A 193 -26.33 -14.50 1.32
N SER A 194 -25.62 -13.46 0.96
CA SER A 194 -25.99 -12.64 -0.18
C SER A 194 -25.59 -13.33 -1.47
N SER A 195 -26.59 -13.80 -2.23
CA SER A 195 -26.37 -14.42 -3.54
C SER A 195 -25.59 -13.46 -4.46
N PHE A 196 -24.42 -13.88 -4.86
CA PHE A 196 -23.67 -13.25 -5.93
C PHE A 196 -23.66 -14.20 -7.14
N GLU A 197 -24.25 -13.76 -8.24
CA GLU A 197 -24.29 -14.55 -9.49
C GLU A 197 -23.48 -13.82 -10.57
N PRO A 198 -22.64 -14.52 -11.33
CA PRO A 198 -22.41 -15.95 -11.26
C PRO A 198 -21.55 -16.33 -10.03
N SER A 199 -21.80 -17.51 -9.47
CA SER A 199 -20.93 -18.05 -8.42
C SER A 199 -19.55 -18.31 -9.00
N LEU A 200 -18.52 -17.78 -8.32
CA LEU A 200 -17.14 -18.04 -8.68
C LEU A 200 -16.66 -19.35 -8.04
N PRO A 201 -15.66 -20.02 -8.62
CA PRO A 201 -15.11 -21.23 -8.02
C PRO A 201 -14.51 -20.90 -6.64
N SER A 202 -14.70 -21.78 -5.67
CA SER A 202 -13.94 -21.75 -4.43
C SER A 202 -12.51 -22.21 -4.68
N PHE A 203 -11.53 -21.45 -4.20
CA PHE A 203 -10.13 -21.78 -4.38
C PHE A 203 -9.61 -22.63 -3.23
N GLN A 204 -8.62 -23.47 -3.54
CA GLN A 204 -7.91 -24.31 -2.60
C GLN A 204 -6.45 -23.86 -2.48
N GLN A 205 -5.77 -24.32 -1.44
CA GLN A 205 -4.33 -24.09 -1.30
C GLN A 205 -3.58 -24.62 -2.53
N GLN A 206 -2.61 -23.85 -3.03
CA GLN A 206 -1.81 -24.08 -4.23
C GLN A 206 -2.53 -23.77 -5.56
N ASP A 207 -3.79 -23.35 -5.54
CA ASP A 207 -4.45 -22.89 -6.76
C ASP A 207 -3.78 -21.61 -7.27
N ARG A 208 -3.62 -21.56 -8.60
CA ARG A 208 -3.16 -20.36 -9.32
C ARG A 208 -4.32 -19.79 -10.12
N VAL A 209 -4.51 -18.49 -9.99
CA VAL A 209 -5.62 -17.76 -10.59
C VAL A 209 -5.09 -16.62 -11.44
N VAL A 210 -5.48 -16.61 -12.71
CA VAL A 210 -5.17 -15.50 -13.62
C VAL A 210 -6.43 -14.64 -13.76
N VAL A 211 -6.33 -13.37 -13.36
CA VAL A 211 -7.42 -12.42 -13.56
C VAL A 211 -7.28 -11.84 -14.96
N THR A 212 -8.20 -12.23 -15.87
CA THR A 212 -8.13 -11.83 -17.28
C THR A 212 -8.52 -10.38 -17.53
N GLY A 213 -9.31 -9.78 -16.64
CA GLY A 213 -9.66 -8.36 -16.68
C GLY A 213 -8.44 -7.51 -16.35
N GLN A 214 -8.06 -6.61 -17.28
CA GLN A 214 -6.92 -5.72 -17.14
C GLN A 214 -7.42 -4.28 -16.94
N ASP A 215 -6.57 -3.42 -16.35
CA ASP A 215 -6.91 -2.02 -16.09
C ASP A 215 -5.80 -1.09 -16.59
N THR A 216 -6.18 -0.08 -17.37
CA THR A 216 -5.26 0.97 -17.74
C THR A 216 -5.04 1.93 -16.57
N VAL A 217 -3.80 2.26 -16.27
CA VAL A 217 -3.46 3.23 -15.23
C VAL A 217 -3.86 4.62 -15.68
N THR A 218 -4.87 5.17 -15.04
CA THR A 218 -5.34 6.55 -15.21
C THR A 218 -5.58 7.21 -13.86
N GLY A 219 -5.54 8.54 -13.80
CA GLY A 219 -5.79 9.26 -12.55
C GLY A 219 -4.68 9.11 -11.49
N ALA A 220 -3.45 8.81 -11.91
CA ALA A 220 -2.33 8.64 -10.97
C ALA A 220 -2.03 9.93 -10.19
N THR A 221 -2.14 11.09 -10.82
CA THR A 221 -1.95 12.39 -10.17
C THR A 221 -3.07 12.72 -9.20
N GLU A 222 -4.28 12.31 -9.52
CA GLU A 222 -5.47 12.48 -8.69
C GLU A 222 -5.34 11.68 -7.39
N LEU A 223 -4.87 10.44 -7.46
CA LEU A 223 -4.61 9.63 -6.27
C LEU A 223 -3.48 10.23 -5.40
N VAL A 224 -2.43 10.73 -6.02
CA VAL A 224 -1.32 11.42 -5.33
C VAL A 224 -1.85 12.65 -4.56
N ARG A 225 -2.70 13.48 -5.17
CA ARG A 225 -3.31 14.65 -4.53
C ARG A 225 -4.31 14.25 -3.45
N LEU A 226 -5.16 13.25 -3.71
CA LEU A 226 -6.14 12.74 -2.76
C LEU A 226 -5.48 12.28 -1.45
N THR A 227 -4.33 11.64 -1.55
CA THR A 227 -3.62 11.04 -0.41
C THR A 227 -2.59 11.97 0.22
N GLY A 228 -2.42 13.19 -0.33
CA GLY A 228 -1.41 14.15 0.15
C GLY A 228 0.04 13.68 -0.05
N ASN A 229 0.26 12.76 -0.97
CA ASN A 229 1.61 12.29 -1.29
C ASN A 229 2.42 13.40 -1.99
N ILE A 230 3.53 13.82 -1.37
CA ILE A 230 4.38 14.92 -1.87
C ILE A 230 5.72 14.43 -2.45
N ALA A 231 5.88 13.13 -2.67
CA ALA A 231 7.11 12.58 -3.25
C ALA A 231 7.30 13.09 -4.69
N PHE A 232 8.45 13.69 -4.96
CA PHE A 232 8.74 14.34 -6.25
C PHE A 232 8.60 13.39 -7.44
N ALA A 233 9.01 12.13 -7.29
CA ALA A 233 8.90 11.14 -8.37
C ALA A 233 7.47 10.98 -8.91
N HIS A 234 6.45 11.27 -8.08
CA HIS A 234 5.03 11.13 -8.44
C HIS A 234 4.37 12.45 -8.86
N THR A 235 5.03 13.59 -8.60
CA THR A 235 4.45 14.93 -8.86
C THR A 235 5.16 15.69 -10.00
N ASP A 236 6.46 15.40 -10.22
CA ASP A 236 7.32 16.15 -11.14
C ASP A 236 8.18 15.19 -12.00
N ALA A 237 7.87 15.13 -13.27
CA ALA A 237 8.58 14.28 -14.23
C ALA A 237 10.09 14.62 -14.34
N SER A 238 10.46 15.90 -14.17
CA SER A 238 11.85 16.35 -14.25
C SER A 238 12.72 15.84 -13.08
N ARG A 239 12.09 15.43 -11.99
CA ARG A 239 12.74 14.87 -10.79
C ARG A 239 12.80 13.33 -10.79
N SER A 240 12.18 12.71 -11.80
CA SER A 240 12.21 11.25 -11.99
C SER A 240 13.42 10.84 -12.84
N TYR A 241 14.05 9.74 -12.48
CA TYR A 241 15.18 9.17 -13.24
C TYR A 241 14.82 8.72 -14.67
N LEU A 242 13.53 8.58 -14.96
CA LEU A 242 13.02 8.25 -16.31
C LEU A 242 12.62 9.47 -17.13
N ASN A 243 12.76 10.70 -16.60
CA ASN A 243 12.18 11.91 -17.19
C ASN A 243 10.67 11.79 -17.51
N LYS A 244 9.99 10.87 -16.80
CA LYS A 244 8.55 10.65 -16.81
C LYS A 244 8.09 10.52 -15.37
N ARG A 245 6.88 11.03 -15.06
CA ARG A 245 6.31 10.89 -13.74
C ARG A 245 6.04 9.40 -13.45
N LEU A 246 6.59 8.90 -12.34
CA LEU A 246 6.30 7.54 -11.89
C LEU A 246 4.91 7.50 -11.27
N VAL A 247 4.16 6.47 -11.59
CA VAL A 247 2.93 6.14 -10.88
C VAL A 247 3.26 5.80 -9.45
N TYR A 248 2.47 6.30 -8.52
CA TYR A 248 2.61 5.99 -7.11
C TYR A 248 2.40 4.49 -6.88
N GLY A 249 3.31 3.85 -6.14
CA GLY A 249 3.25 2.40 -5.92
C GLY A 249 1.94 1.92 -5.27
N GLY A 250 1.33 2.75 -4.42
CA GLY A 250 0.00 2.47 -3.86
C GLY A 250 -1.11 2.39 -4.91
N HIS A 251 -0.98 3.07 -6.04
CA HIS A 251 -1.92 2.95 -7.16
C HIS A 251 -1.83 1.55 -7.79
N THR A 252 -0.61 1.10 -8.10
CA THR A 252 -0.38 -0.25 -8.65
C THR A 252 -0.91 -1.33 -7.71
N ILE A 253 -0.64 -1.23 -6.41
CA ILE A 253 -1.14 -2.17 -5.39
C ILE A 253 -2.67 -2.12 -5.32
N SER A 254 -3.27 -0.93 -5.42
CA SER A 254 -4.74 -0.79 -5.39
C SER A 254 -5.42 -1.43 -6.60
N LEU A 255 -4.86 -1.28 -7.81
CA LEU A 255 -5.36 -1.96 -9.01
C LEU A 255 -5.19 -3.49 -8.89
N ALA A 256 -4.04 -3.95 -8.38
CA ALA A 256 -3.81 -5.37 -8.12
C ALA A 256 -4.85 -5.93 -7.13
N TYR A 257 -5.13 -5.21 -6.04
CA TYR A 257 -6.15 -5.60 -5.07
C TYR A 257 -7.55 -5.65 -5.73
N ALA A 258 -7.91 -4.62 -6.49
CA ALA A 258 -9.18 -4.57 -7.21
C ALA A 258 -9.37 -5.76 -8.17
N GLN A 259 -8.28 -6.24 -8.78
CA GLN A 259 -8.30 -7.42 -9.63
C GLN A 259 -8.50 -8.71 -8.80
N VAL A 260 -7.85 -8.83 -7.64
CA VAL A 260 -8.09 -9.95 -6.71
C VAL A 260 -9.54 -9.96 -6.24
N MET A 261 -10.14 -8.79 -5.93
CA MET A 261 -11.55 -8.69 -5.50
C MET A 261 -12.55 -9.12 -6.58
N ARG A 262 -12.16 -9.12 -7.86
CA ARG A 262 -12.99 -9.70 -8.94
C ARG A 262 -13.04 -11.22 -8.88
N ALA A 263 -12.01 -11.86 -8.36
CA ALA A 263 -11.91 -13.31 -8.23
C ALA A 263 -12.41 -13.82 -6.86
N ILE A 264 -12.35 -12.99 -5.81
CA ILE A 264 -12.75 -13.36 -4.44
C ILE A 264 -13.72 -12.29 -3.89
N PRO A 265 -14.95 -12.19 -4.42
CA PRO A 265 -15.92 -11.17 -4.00
C PRO A 265 -16.45 -11.38 -2.58
N GLU A 266 -16.24 -12.56 -1.99
CA GLU A 266 -16.57 -12.87 -0.60
C GLU A 266 -15.57 -12.30 0.41
N THR A 267 -14.57 -11.54 -0.05
CA THR A 267 -13.61 -10.88 0.83
C THR A 267 -14.32 -9.92 1.78
N VAL A 268 -14.13 -10.19 3.08
CA VAL A 268 -14.61 -9.32 4.16
C VAL A 268 -13.73 -8.09 4.26
N THR A 269 -12.41 -8.30 4.38
CA THR A 269 -11.44 -7.19 4.42
C THR A 269 -10.01 -7.67 4.21
N LEU A 270 -9.10 -6.73 3.92
CA LEU A 270 -7.66 -6.94 4.03
C LEU A 270 -7.27 -6.97 5.51
N VAL A 271 -6.52 -8.01 5.91
CA VAL A 271 -5.96 -8.16 7.26
C VAL A 271 -4.57 -7.52 7.35
N GLY A 272 -3.75 -7.78 6.34
CA GLY A 272 -2.41 -7.24 6.28
C GLY A 272 -1.61 -7.83 5.13
N TRP A 273 -0.32 -7.53 5.08
CA TRP A 273 0.58 -8.16 4.13
C TRP A 273 1.92 -8.55 4.77
N GLN A 274 2.47 -9.65 4.29
CA GLN A 274 3.77 -10.17 4.74
C GLN A 274 4.91 -9.32 4.16
N GLY A 275 4.80 -8.98 2.88
CA GLY A 275 5.76 -8.16 2.16
C GLY A 275 5.20 -7.69 0.82
N CYS A 276 5.79 -6.61 0.31
CA CYS A 276 5.42 -6.03 -0.96
C CYS A 276 6.67 -5.39 -1.59
N ASP A 277 7.08 -5.93 -2.72
CA ASP A 277 8.27 -5.50 -3.45
C ASP A 277 7.88 -4.93 -4.81
N HIS A 278 8.24 -3.67 -5.05
CA HIS A 278 8.13 -3.06 -6.38
C HIS A 278 9.33 -3.47 -7.22
N LEU A 279 9.09 -4.23 -8.30
CA LEU A 279 10.14 -4.81 -9.15
C LEU A 279 10.45 -3.93 -10.35
N GLY A 280 9.53 -3.05 -10.75
CA GLY A 280 9.70 -2.16 -11.89
C GLY A 280 8.83 -0.91 -11.82
N PRO A 281 9.13 0.10 -12.65
CA PRO A 281 8.35 1.33 -12.71
C PRO A 281 7.05 1.14 -13.49
N VAL A 282 5.98 1.72 -12.96
CA VAL A 282 4.70 1.86 -13.65
C VAL A 282 4.54 3.31 -14.09
N LEU A 283 4.01 3.52 -15.28
CA LEU A 283 3.72 4.82 -15.86
C LEU A 283 2.23 4.96 -16.13
N GLU A 284 1.77 6.19 -16.30
CA GLU A 284 0.43 6.48 -16.80
C GLU A 284 0.24 5.79 -18.16
N GLU A 285 -0.94 5.28 -18.48
CA GLU A 285 -1.30 4.51 -19.67
C GLU A 285 -0.75 3.07 -19.71
N ASP A 286 0.04 2.61 -18.72
CA ASP A 286 0.35 1.19 -18.62
C ASP A 286 -0.92 0.38 -18.38
N ILE A 287 -0.97 -0.83 -18.93
CA ILE A 287 -2.07 -1.77 -18.69
C ILE A 287 -1.62 -2.76 -17.61
N ILE A 288 -2.33 -2.80 -16.49
CA ILE A 288 -2.02 -3.65 -15.34
C ILE A 288 -2.80 -4.95 -15.42
N ARG A 289 -2.10 -6.05 -15.19
CA ARG A 289 -2.65 -7.41 -15.07
C ARG A 289 -2.09 -8.08 -13.82
N SER A 290 -2.93 -8.80 -13.09
CA SER A 290 -2.50 -9.58 -11.93
C SER A 290 -2.87 -11.05 -12.04
N GLU A 291 -2.06 -11.88 -11.42
CA GLU A 291 -2.36 -13.28 -11.12
C GLU A 291 -1.97 -13.56 -9.68
N PHE A 292 -2.57 -14.57 -9.06
CA PHE A 292 -2.23 -14.91 -7.70
C PHE A 292 -2.19 -16.42 -7.46
N GLU A 293 -1.45 -16.80 -6.44
CA GLU A 293 -1.40 -18.15 -5.87
C GLU A 293 -1.97 -18.13 -4.46
N VAL A 294 -2.80 -19.10 -4.12
CA VAL A 294 -3.31 -19.31 -2.77
C VAL A 294 -2.26 -20.07 -1.96
N LEU A 295 -1.51 -19.38 -1.13
CA LEU A 295 -0.42 -19.99 -0.35
C LEU A 295 -0.95 -20.78 0.84
N ASN A 296 -1.98 -20.26 1.50
CA ASN A 296 -2.52 -20.87 2.72
C ASN A 296 -3.97 -20.46 2.95
N ILE A 297 -4.75 -21.35 3.56
CA ILE A 297 -6.13 -21.10 3.98
C ILE A 297 -6.27 -21.65 5.41
N LYS A 298 -6.66 -20.79 6.35
CA LYS A 298 -6.89 -21.14 7.76
C LYS A 298 -8.25 -20.64 8.22
N PRO A 299 -8.91 -21.31 9.17
CA PRO A 299 -10.12 -20.78 9.80
C PRO A 299 -9.86 -19.42 10.45
N ALA A 300 -10.77 -18.47 10.25
CA ALA A 300 -10.73 -17.18 10.96
C ALA A 300 -11.50 -17.27 12.29
N PRO A 301 -11.08 -16.50 13.34
CA PRO A 301 -11.71 -16.57 14.67
C PRO A 301 -13.22 -16.21 14.64
N SER A 302 -13.63 -15.33 13.74
CA SER A 302 -15.00 -14.81 13.62
C SER A 302 -15.79 -15.44 12.48
N GLY A 303 -15.42 -16.66 12.05
CA GLY A 303 -16.00 -17.36 10.92
C GLY A 303 -15.31 -17.04 9.59
N GLY A 304 -15.60 -17.82 8.56
CA GLY A 304 -14.88 -17.75 7.28
C GLY A 304 -13.42 -18.18 7.39
N THR A 305 -12.59 -17.71 6.49
CA THR A 305 -11.18 -18.12 6.36
C THR A 305 -10.24 -16.94 6.22
N LEU A 306 -9.01 -17.12 6.68
CA LEU A 306 -7.86 -16.26 6.40
C LEU A 306 -7.08 -16.88 5.25
N ASN A 307 -7.07 -16.18 4.12
CA ASN A 307 -6.39 -16.63 2.92
C ASN A 307 -5.12 -15.82 2.74
N GLU A 308 -3.97 -16.49 2.72
CA GLU A 308 -2.70 -15.90 2.34
C GLU A 308 -2.49 -16.08 0.84
N LEU A 309 -2.30 -14.97 0.14
CA LEU A 309 -2.12 -14.94 -1.30
C LEU A 309 -0.75 -14.37 -1.67
N LYS A 310 -0.13 -14.93 -2.70
CA LYS A 310 0.97 -14.30 -3.43
C LYS A 310 0.41 -13.73 -4.72
N VAL A 311 0.51 -12.42 -4.89
CA VAL A 311 0.03 -11.69 -6.06
C VAL A 311 1.21 -11.18 -6.88
N ASP A 312 1.31 -11.65 -8.12
CA ASP A 312 2.24 -11.15 -9.11
C ASP A 312 1.50 -10.21 -10.06
N THR A 313 2.01 -8.96 -10.19
CA THR A 313 1.39 -7.95 -11.05
C THR A 313 2.34 -7.53 -12.16
N PHE A 314 1.80 -7.39 -13.35
CA PHE A 314 2.51 -7.08 -14.58
C PHE A 314 2.00 -5.77 -15.16
N ALA A 315 2.91 -4.97 -15.69
CA ALA A 315 2.61 -3.80 -16.50
C ALA A 315 2.92 -4.09 -17.97
N LYS A 316 1.96 -3.83 -18.82
CA LYS A 316 2.09 -3.95 -20.26
C LYS A 316 2.12 -2.55 -20.87
N ARG A 317 3.12 -2.30 -21.69
CA ARG A 317 3.39 -0.99 -22.30
C ARG A 317 3.78 -1.16 -23.77
N LEU A 318 3.38 -0.21 -24.62
CA LEU A 318 3.89 -0.11 -25.99
C LEU A 318 5.38 0.26 -25.98
N ASN A 319 6.18 -0.52 -26.69
CA ASN A 319 7.58 -0.21 -26.95
C ASN A 319 7.73 0.74 -28.15
N GLN A 320 8.95 0.99 -28.58
CA GLN A 320 9.24 1.88 -29.72
C GLN A 320 8.80 1.32 -31.09
N ASP A 321 8.55 0.02 -31.17
CA ASP A 321 8.11 -0.69 -32.37
C ASP A 321 6.58 -0.91 -32.40
N ASP A 322 5.83 -0.22 -31.52
CA ASP A 322 4.38 -0.36 -31.33
C ASP A 322 3.95 -1.79 -30.92
N GLU A 323 4.85 -2.55 -30.30
CA GLU A 323 4.54 -3.86 -29.71
C GLU A 323 4.34 -3.73 -28.20
N TYR A 324 3.43 -4.52 -27.63
CA TYR A 324 3.24 -4.59 -26.18
C TYR A 324 4.31 -5.46 -25.53
N GLU A 325 5.09 -4.86 -24.64
CA GLU A 325 5.99 -5.57 -23.73
C GLU A 325 5.36 -5.66 -22.34
N GLU A 326 5.45 -6.84 -21.74
CA GLU A 326 4.96 -7.08 -20.38
C GLU A 326 6.13 -7.30 -19.42
N THR A 327 6.12 -6.62 -18.28
CA THR A 327 7.14 -6.73 -17.24
C THR A 327 6.48 -6.88 -15.90
N GLN A 328 6.98 -7.80 -15.05
CA GLN A 328 6.53 -7.89 -13.67
C GLN A 328 6.96 -6.66 -12.90
N VAL A 329 6.00 -6.00 -12.24
CA VAL A 329 6.22 -4.74 -11.52
C VAL A 329 5.96 -4.84 -10.02
N LEU A 330 5.29 -5.92 -9.57
CA LEU A 330 4.96 -6.14 -8.17
C LEU A 330 5.04 -7.63 -7.81
N ASP A 331 5.66 -7.94 -6.66
CA ASP A 331 5.54 -9.19 -5.92
C ASP A 331 4.95 -8.84 -4.55
N TRP A 332 3.75 -9.32 -4.28
CA TRP A 332 3.01 -8.94 -3.09
C TRP A 332 2.41 -10.15 -2.39
N ARG A 333 2.67 -10.29 -1.09
CA ARG A 333 2.08 -11.33 -0.24
C ARG A 333 1.17 -10.69 0.80
N LEU A 334 -0.10 -11.00 0.73
CA LEU A 334 -1.15 -10.43 1.57
C LEU A 334 -1.98 -11.50 2.25
N VAL A 335 -2.66 -11.11 3.31
CA VAL A 335 -3.66 -11.91 4.02
C VAL A 335 -4.99 -11.19 3.94
N ILE A 336 -6.01 -11.87 3.44
CA ILE A 336 -7.40 -11.41 3.40
C ILE A 336 -8.27 -12.30 4.26
N TRP A 337 -9.30 -11.70 4.86
CA TRP A 337 -10.37 -12.43 5.50
C TRP A 337 -11.50 -12.64 4.50
N VAL A 338 -11.90 -13.89 4.29
CA VAL A 338 -12.93 -14.31 3.32
C VAL A 338 -14.09 -14.93 4.09
N GLY A 339 -15.32 -14.60 3.71
CA GLY A 339 -16.55 -15.11 4.31
C GLY A 339 -16.95 -16.51 3.84
#